data_1855620152935a7242c286a1084fafdd
#
_entry.id   1855620152935a7242c286a1084fafdd
#
_cell.length_a   1.000
_cell.length_b   1.000
_cell.length_c   1.000
_cell.angle_alpha   90.00
_cell.angle_beta   90.00
_cell.angle_gamma   90.00
#
_symmetry.space_group_name_H-M   'P 1'
#
loop_
_entity.id
_entity.type
_entity.pdbx_description
1 polymer ?
#
loop_
_entity_poly.entity_id
_entity_poly.type
_entity_poly.pdbx_seq_one_letter_code
_entity_poly.pdbx_strand_id
1 'polypeptide(L)'
;MLADGEFDIRTDEAGIEVWVTQMGDFMNMNTAWIDRKNGVVAITDPFDSQHWVEALANEGLKPTHILYTHTHRDHTAGYAKMKELVPDVEVWGHHDSIHKSLLGRFVFGNVSLTNEWNHHPNSSVEWSAGGITLSVTHSPGHAPGHCTFHGHGVYHAGDLLFTAASGRVWSLIHI
;
A
#
# COMPACT_ATOMS: atom_id res chain seq x y z
N MET A 1 -10.70 12.01 13.76
CA MET A 1 -9.65 10.98 13.74
C MET A 1 -10.41 9.66 13.73
N LEU A 2 -10.15 8.76 12.77
CA LEU A 2 -10.80 7.44 12.73
C LEU A 2 -10.38 6.64 13.96
N ALA A 3 -11.28 5.81 14.50
CA ALA A 3 -10.89 4.79 15.47
C ALA A 3 -10.02 3.73 14.77
N ASP A 4 -9.22 2.99 15.55
CA ASP A 4 -8.39 1.92 15.02
C ASP A 4 -9.25 0.87 14.28
N GLY A 5 -8.96 0.65 13.01
CA GLY A 5 -9.71 -0.25 12.14
C GLY A 5 -11.09 0.25 11.65
N GLU A 6 -11.52 1.45 12.00
CA GLU A 6 -12.74 2.06 11.45
C GLU A 6 -12.48 2.52 9.99
N PHE A 7 -13.45 2.34 9.10
CA PHE A 7 -13.34 2.73 7.70
C PHE A 7 -14.08 4.04 7.40
N ASP A 8 -13.38 4.97 6.75
CA ASP A 8 -13.99 6.07 5.98
C ASP A 8 -14.15 5.60 4.53
N ILE A 9 -15.40 5.53 4.08
CA ILE A 9 -15.74 4.99 2.75
C ILE A 9 -16.30 6.12 1.89
N ARG A 10 -15.73 6.28 0.70
CA ARG A 10 -16.16 7.24 -0.32
C ARG A 10 -16.28 6.55 -1.66
N THR A 11 -17.16 7.07 -2.52
CA THR A 11 -17.30 6.61 -3.90
C THR A 11 -17.10 7.78 -4.84
N ASP A 12 -16.27 7.64 -5.85
CA ASP A 12 -16.05 8.66 -6.84
C ASP A 12 -17.10 8.63 -7.96
N GLU A 13 -17.02 9.60 -8.90
CA GLU A 13 -17.95 9.70 -10.03
C GLU A 13 -17.84 8.50 -11.01
N ALA A 14 -16.72 7.80 -11.03
CA ALA A 14 -16.51 6.59 -11.84
C ALA A 14 -17.09 5.33 -11.18
N GLY A 15 -17.55 5.42 -9.93
CA GLY A 15 -18.08 4.31 -9.16
C GLY A 15 -17.00 3.47 -8.46
N ILE A 16 -15.78 4.00 -8.35
CA ILE A 16 -14.72 3.38 -7.58
C ILE A 16 -14.87 3.79 -6.12
N GLU A 17 -14.98 2.80 -5.24
CA GLU A 17 -14.98 3.03 -3.80
C GLU A 17 -13.55 3.16 -3.29
N VAL A 18 -13.35 4.08 -2.36
CA VAL A 18 -12.09 4.23 -1.62
C VAL A 18 -12.40 4.06 -0.14
N TRP A 19 -11.80 3.05 0.45
CA TRP A 19 -11.88 2.77 1.87
C TRP A 19 -10.56 3.16 2.53
N VAL A 20 -10.63 4.05 3.52
CA VAL A 20 -9.45 4.50 4.26
C VAL A 20 -9.62 4.11 5.71
N THR A 21 -8.59 3.54 6.30
CA THR A 21 -8.55 3.20 7.73
C THR A 21 -7.19 3.49 8.32
N GLN A 22 -7.15 3.59 9.64
CA GLN A 22 -5.93 3.80 10.42
C GLN A 22 -5.73 2.58 11.32
N MET A 23 -4.53 1.99 11.33
CA MET A 23 -4.27 0.74 12.03
C MET A 23 -2.93 0.71 12.74
N GLY A 24 -2.90 0.01 13.86
CA GLY A 24 -1.69 -0.29 14.62
C GLY A 24 -1.17 0.86 15.48
N ASP A 25 -0.14 0.56 16.27
CA ASP A 25 0.43 1.50 17.25
C ASP A 25 1.02 2.78 16.63
N PHE A 26 1.43 2.70 15.37
CA PHE A 26 1.93 3.86 14.61
C PHE A 26 0.84 4.60 13.85
N MET A 27 -0.42 4.14 13.96
CA MET A 27 -1.57 4.72 13.27
C MET A 27 -1.36 4.81 11.76
N ASN A 28 -0.80 3.74 11.15
CA ASN A 28 -0.52 3.70 9.73
C ASN A 28 -1.83 3.79 8.93
N MET A 29 -1.84 4.68 7.95
CA MET A 29 -2.96 4.78 7.03
C MET A 29 -2.91 3.61 6.04
N ASN A 30 -4.03 2.91 5.93
CA ASN A 30 -4.24 1.90 4.91
C ASN A 30 -5.35 2.39 3.98
N THR A 31 -5.21 2.16 2.68
CA THR A 31 -6.20 2.58 1.69
C THR A 31 -6.52 1.42 0.77
N ALA A 32 -7.80 1.16 0.52
CA ALA A 32 -8.22 0.26 -0.55
C ALA A 32 -9.00 1.03 -1.62
N TRP A 33 -8.68 0.74 -2.88
CA TRP A 33 -9.48 1.12 -4.05
C TRP A 33 -10.24 -0.11 -4.54
N ILE A 34 -11.54 0.03 -4.75
CA ILE A 34 -12.44 -1.09 -5.02
C ILE A 34 -13.27 -0.81 -6.26
N ASP A 35 -13.11 -1.65 -7.25
CA ASP A 35 -14.00 -1.72 -8.42
C ASP A 35 -14.90 -2.95 -8.28
N ARG A 36 -16.11 -2.75 -7.75
CA ARG A 36 -17.08 -3.82 -7.57
C ARG A 36 -17.50 -4.46 -8.90
N LYS A 37 -17.56 -3.66 -9.96
CA LYS A 37 -18.02 -4.13 -11.28
C LYS A 37 -17.08 -5.17 -11.86
N ASN A 38 -15.79 -4.99 -11.70
CA ASN A 38 -14.76 -5.88 -12.23
C ASN A 38 -14.18 -6.82 -11.14
N GLY A 39 -14.65 -6.72 -9.90
CA GLY A 39 -14.18 -7.55 -8.77
C GLY A 39 -12.72 -7.27 -8.39
N VAL A 40 -12.24 -6.04 -8.58
CA VAL A 40 -10.87 -5.65 -8.26
C VAL A 40 -10.83 -4.91 -6.93
N VAL A 41 -9.93 -5.33 -6.05
CA VAL A 41 -9.65 -4.70 -4.77
C VAL A 41 -8.14 -4.56 -4.62
N ALA A 42 -7.64 -3.33 -4.62
CA ALA A 42 -6.23 -3.00 -4.42
C ALA A 42 -6.05 -2.32 -3.05
N ILE A 43 -5.26 -2.92 -2.17
CA ILE A 43 -5.03 -2.41 -0.81
C ILE A 43 -3.57 -1.95 -0.68
N THR A 44 -3.38 -0.74 -0.17
CA THR A 44 -2.06 -0.21 0.15
C THR A 44 -1.70 -0.48 1.60
N ASP A 45 -0.50 -1.03 1.81
CA ASP A 45 0.14 -1.25 3.12
C ASP A 45 -0.77 -1.95 4.15
N PRO A 46 -1.40 -3.10 3.84
CA PRO A 46 -2.35 -3.74 4.75
C PRO A 46 -1.69 -4.20 6.04
N PHE A 47 -1.87 -3.44 7.12
CA PHE A 47 -1.30 -3.74 8.45
C PHE A 47 -1.94 -4.97 9.08
N ASP A 48 -3.28 -4.97 9.20
CA ASP A 48 -4.07 -6.11 9.68
C ASP A 48 -4.85 -6.74 8.52
N SER A 49 -4.24 -7.75 7.92
CA SER A 49 -4.84 -8.45 6.79
C SER A 49 -6.07 -9.27 7.15
N GLN A 50 -6.18 -9.76 8.39
CA GLN A 50 -7.37 -10.48 8.83
C GLN A 50 -8.57 -9.53 8.85
N HIS A 51 -8.40 -8.34 9.45
CA HIS A 51 -9.44 -7.32 9.49
C HIS A 51 -9.89 -6.88 8.09
N TRP A 52 -8.94 -6.65 7.17
CA TRP A 52 -9.24 -6.31 5.77
C TRP A 52 -10.04 -7.41 5.07
N VAL A 53 -9.61 -8.67 5.19
CA VAL A 53 -10.28 -9.79 4.52
C VAL A 53 -11.69 -9.99 5.06
N GLU A 54 -11.89 -9.90 6.39
CA GLU A 54 -13.20 -10.01 7.01
C GLU A 54 -14.15 -8.87 6.61
N ALA A 55 -13.67 -7.62 6.63
CA ALA A 55 -14.46 -6.46 6.24
C ALA A 55 -14.91 -6.56 4.77
N LEU A 56 -14.00 -6.92 3.87
CA LEU A 56 -14.30 -7.10 2.45
C LEU A 56 -15.23 -8.30 2.20
N ALA A 57 -15.03 -9.41 2.92
CA ALA A 57 -15.89 -10.59 2.79
C ALA A 57 -17.34 -10.32 3.18
N ASN A 58 -17.58 -9.48 4.18
CA ASN A 58 -18.93 -9.03 4.57
C ASN A 58 -19.65 -8.29 3.43
N GLU A 59 -18.89 -7.72 2.51
CA GLU A 59 -19.36 -7.01 1.31
C GLU A 59 -19.31 -7.88 0.03
N GLY A 60 -18.99 -9.17 0.17
CA GLY A 60 -18.87 -10.09 -0.96
C GLY A 60 -17.62 -9.85 -1.82
N LEU A 61 -16.59 -9.22 -1.27
CA LEU A 61 -15.34 -8.86 -1.93
C LEU A 61 -14.16 -9.63 -1.36
N LYS A 62 -13.04 -9.65 -2.10
CA LYS A 62 -11.77 -10.18 -1.63
C LYS A 62 -10.61 -9.33 -2.17
N PRO A 63 -9.49 -9.23 -1.45
CA PRO A 63 -8.28 -8.60 -1.99
C PRO A 63 -7.81 -9.28 -3.27
N THR A 64 -7.42 -8.48 -4.27
CA THR A 64 -6.81 -8.95 -5.52
C THR A 64 -5.38 -8.46 -5.66
N HIS A 65 -5.07 -7.26 -5.13
CA HIS A 65 -3.76 -6.64 -5.22
C HIS A 65 -3.37 -6.03 -3.89
N ILE A 66 -2.10 -6.13 -3.55
CA ILE A 66 -1.43 -5.34 -2.51
C ILE A 66 -0.47 -4.39 -3.19
N LEU A 67 -0.49 -3.12 -2.82
CA LEU A 67 0.41 -2.10 -3.31
C LEU A 67 1.23 -1.57 -2.13
N TYR A 68 2.53 -1.84 -2.09
CA TYR A 68 3.38 -1.35 -1.02
C TYR A 68 3.97 0.02 -1.35
N THR A 69 3.82 0.97 -0.42
CA THR A 69 4.57 2.23 -0.48
C THR A 69 6.06 1.94 -0.31
N HIS A 70 6.40 1.11 0.66
CA HIS A 70 7.76 0.65 0.95
C HIS A 70 7.70 -0.59 1.84
N THR A 71 8.85 -1.17 2.20
CA THR A 71 8.90 -2.46 2.89
C THR A 71 9.36 -2.39 4.35
N HIS A 72 9.10 -1.30 5.06
CA HIS A 72 9.27 -1.30 6.51
C HIS A 72 8.26 -2.23 7.18
N ARG A 73 8.63 -2.76 8.34
CA ARG A 73 7.88 -3.85 8.99
C ARG A 73 6.46 -3.47 9.36
N ASP A 74 6.24 -2.25 9.75
CA ASP A 74 4.93 -1.70 10.10
C ASP A 74 3.99 -1.52 8.89
N HIS A 75 4.54 -1.41 7.67
CA HIS A 75 3.76 -1.40 6.42
C HIS A 75 3.54 -2.81 5.87
N THR A 76 4.42 -3.74 6.20
CA THR A 76 4.38 -5.12 5.69
C THR A 76 3.93 -6.15 6.73
N ALA A 77 3.47 -5.72 7.91
CA ALA A 77 3.06 -6.59 9.00
C ALA A 77 2.00 -7.63 8.58
N GLY A 78 1.05 -7.22 7.77
CA GLY A 78 -0.03 -8.09 7.27
C GLY A 78 0.37 -9.04 6.14
N TYR A 79 1.57 -8.92 5.54
CA TYR A 79 1.95 -9.67 4.33
C TYR A 79 1.76 -11.19 4.44
N ALA A 80 2.36 -11.79 5.48
CA ALA A 80 2.31 -13.24 5.65
C ALA A 80 0.88 -13.75 5.83
N LYS A 81 0.08 -13.01 6.62
CA LYS A 81 -1.32 -13.34 6.85
C LYS A 81 -2.17 -13.15 5.59
N MET A 82 -1.91 -12.11 4.81
CA MET A 82 -2.62 -11.91 3.53
C MET A 82 -2.32 -13.05 2.56
N LYS A 83 -1.07 -13.48 2.44
CA LYS A 83 -0.71 -14.62 1.57
C LYS A 83 -1.28 -15.95 2.04
N GLU A 84 -1.50 -16.12 3.35
CA GLU A 84 -2.22 -17.28 3.90
C GLU A 84 -3.70 -17.27 3.52
N LEU A 85 -4.38 -16.13 3.69
CA LEU A 85 -5.81 -15.96 3.45
C LEU A 85 -6.18 -15.86 1.97
N VAL A 86 -5.31 -15.23 1.18
CA VAL A 86 -5.49 -14.97 -0.25
C VAL A 86 -4.18 -15.31 -0.99
N PRO A 87 -3.90 -16.62 -1.25
CA PRO A 87 -2.63 -17.06 -1.84
C PRO A 87 -2.32 -16.43 -3.20
N ASP A 88 -3.35 -16.16 -4.01
CA ASP A 88 -3.24 -15.65 -5.37
C ASP A 88 -3.18 -14.11 -5.44
N VAL A 89 -3.18 -13.40 -4.29
CA VAL A 89 -3.10 -11.94 -4.29
C VAL A 89 -1.81 -11.48 -4.97
N GLU A 90 -1.92 -10.54 -5.92
CA GLU A 90 -0.77 -9.90 -6.54
C GLU A 90 -0.14 -8.90 -5.57
N VAL A 91 1.19 -8.87 -5.54
CA VAL A 91 1.96 -8.02 -4.63
C VAL A 91 2.87 -7.12 -5.44
N TRP A 92 2.64 -5.82 -5.35
CA TRP A 92 3.34 -4.77 -6.08
C TRP A 92 4.19 -3.91 -5.14
N GLY A 93 5.37 -3.55 -5.59
CA GLY A 93 6.26 -2.61 -4.89
C GLY A 93 7.38 -2.13 -5.81
N HIS A 94 8.14 -1.14 -5.39
CA HIS A 94 9.28 -0.68 -6.17
C HIS A 94 10.47 -1.63 -6.01
N HIS A 95 11.22 -1.84 -7.09
CA HIS A 95 12.40 -2.71 -7.10
C HIS A 95 13.40 -2.38 -5.97
N ASP A 96 13.64 -1.11 -5.72
CA ASP A 96 14.57 -0.65 -4.68
C ASP A 96 14.06 -0.88 -3.24
N SER A 97 12.79 -1.28 -3.06
CA SER A 97 12.25 -1.65 -1.75
C SER A 97 12.71 -3.03 -1.30
N ILE A 98 13.22 -3.86 -2.20
CA ILE A 98 13.60 -5.24 -1.90
C ILE A 98 15.02 -5.29 -1.35
N HIS A 99 15.13 -5.63 -0.06
CA HIS A 99 16.42 -5.81 0.58
C HIS A 99 17.05 -7.15 0.18
N LYS A 100 18.20 -7.09 -0.49
CA LYS A 100 18.93 -8.27 -0.96
C LYS A 100 19.68 -9.00 0.16
N SER A 101 20.02 -8.29 1.26
CA SER A 101 20.73 -8.89 2.38
C SER A 101 19.78 -9.55 3.40
N LEU A 102 20.25 -10.62 4.04
CA LEU A 102 19.50 -11.30 5.09
C LEU A 102 19.18 -10.37 6.28
N LEU A 103 20.16 -9.53 6.67
CA LEU A 103 19.98 -8.54 7.72
C LEU A 103 18.96 -7.47 7.33
N GLY A 104 18.99 -7.00 6.08
CA GLY A 104 18.01 -6.06 5.56
C GLY A 104 16.60 -6.63 5.62
N ARG A 105 16.38 -7.87 5.19
CA ARG A 105 15.07 -8.54 5.28
C ARG A 105 14.57 -8.69 6.72
N PHE A 106 15.46 -8.93 7.65
CA PHE A 106 15.12 -9.03 9.08
C PHE A 106 14.68 -7.68 9.65
N VAL A 107 15.36 -6.59 9.28
CA VAL A 107 15.09 -5.23 9.79
C VAL A 107 13.91 -4.58 9.10
N PHE A 108 13.80 -4.71 7.77
CA PHE A 108 12.86 -3.96 6.94
C PHE A 108 11.64 -4.78 6.44
N GLY A 109 11.53 -6.04 6.82
CA GLY A 109 10.45 -6.91 6.37
C GLY A 109 10.87 -7.85 5.24
N ASN A 110 10.18 -8.99 5.15
CA ASN A 110 10.43 -10.04 4.17
C ASN A 110 9.21 -10.21 3.27
N VAL A 111 9.13 -9.40 2.24
CA VAL A 111 8.06 -9.42 1.24
C VAL A 111 8.62 -9.97 -0.07
N SER A 112 7.85 -10.83 -0.72
CA SER A 112 8.11 -11.25 -2.10
C SER A 112 7.12 -10.55 -3.03
N LEU A 113 7.62 -9.69 -3.89
CA LEU A 113 6.80 -9.04 -4.90
C LEU A 113 6.49 -10.01 -6.03
N THR A 114 5.25 -9.99 -6.53
CA THR A 114 4.89 -10.68 -7.78
C THR A 114 5.14 -9.78 -8.99
N ASN A 115 5.07 -8.46 -8.78
CA ASN A 115 5.29 -7.44 -9.79
C ASN A 115 6.07 -6.26 -9.19
N GLU A 116 6.88 -5.61 -10.01
CA GLU A 116 7.76 -4.54 -9.55
C GLU A 116 7.61 -3.30 -10.44
N TRP A 117 7.62 -2.12 -9.81
CA TRP A 117 7.93 -0.87 -10.49
C TRP A 117 9.45 -0.65 -10.48
N ASN A 118 9.96 -0.08 -11.57
CA ASN A 118 11.38 0.24 -11.71
C ASN A 118 11.55 1.53 -12.51
N HIS A 119 10.98 2.61 -12.00
CA HIS A 119 11.05 3.93 -12.62
C HIS A 119 11.93 4.87 -11.78
N HIS A 120 12.42 5.92 -12.42
CA HIS A 120 13.41 6.82 -11.80
C HIS A 120 12.82 7.62 -10.63
N PRO A 121 13.66 8.03 -9.66
CA PRO A 121 13.27 8.94 -8.60
C PRO A 121 12.52 10.18 -9.13
N ASN A 122 11.48 10.58 -8.41
CA ASN A 122 10.63 11.73 -8.73
C ASN A 122 9.90 11.62 -10.09
N SER A 123 9.84 10.44 -10.68
CA SER A 123 8.98 10.16 -11.83
C SER A 123 7.76 9.34 -11.42
N SER A 124 6.75 9.33 -12.27
CA SER A 124 5.51 8.60 -12.04
C SER A 124 5.23 7.66 -13.21
N VAL A 125 4.62 6.53 -12.88
CA VAL A 125 4.04 5.60 -13.86
C VAL A 125 2.58 5.37 -13.51
N GLU A 126 1.80 4.96 -14.49
CA GLU A 126 0.42 4.57 -14.26
C GLU A 126 0.36 3.10 -13.87
N TRP A 127 -0.42 2.79 -12.85
CA TRP A 127 -0.86 1.44 -12.52
C TRP A 127 -2.38 1.36 -12.69
N SER A 128 -2.85 0.30 -13.30
CA SER A 128 -4.29 0.12 -13.49
C SER A 128 -4.71 -1.34 -13.36
N ALA A 129 -5.90 -1.56 -12.78
CA ALA A 129 -6.56 -2.85 -12.71
C ALA A 129 -8.09 -2.64 -12.68
N GLY A 130 -8.82 -3.30 -13.58
CA GLY A 130 -10.25 -3.00 -13.78
C GLY A 130 -10.45 -1.53 -14.16
N GLY A 131 -11.34 -0.85 -13.43
CA GLY A 131 -11.57 0.60 -13.58
C GLY A 131 -10.71 1.46 -12.65
N ILE A 132 -9.86 0.86 -11.83
CA ILE A 132 -8.95 1.60 -10.93
C ILE A 132 -7.72 2.05 -11.72
N THR A 133 -7.39 3.34 -11.63
CA THR A 133 -6.18 3.91 -12.23
C THR A 133 -5.47 4.80 -11.20
N LEU A 134 -4.21 4.50 -10.92
CA LEU A 134 -3.39 5.22 -9.95
C LEU A 134 -2.10 5.72 -10.60
N SER A 135 -1.73 6.95 -10.29
CA SER A 135 -0.37 7.46 -10.52
C SER A 135 0.52 6.97 -9.38
N VAL A 136 1.54 6.20 -9.71
CA VAL A 136 2.55 5.68 -8.78
C VAL A 136 3.81 6.51 -8.93
N THR A 137 4.14 7.30 -7.92
CA THR A 137 5.31 8.18 -7.94
C THR A 137 6.42 7.60 -7.07
N HIS A 138 7.60 7.36 -7.65
CA HIS A 138 8.79 6.98 -6.89
C HIS A 138 9.32 8.19 -6.12
N SER A 139 9.24 8.15 -4.82
CA SER A 139 9.55 9.24 -3.87
C SER A 139 10.57 8.80 -2.82
N PRO A 140 11.81 8.47 -3.22
CA PRO A 140 12.83 8.01 -2.28
C PRO A 140 13.21 9.12 -1.29
N GLY A 141 13.68 8.71 -0.12
CA GLY A 141 14.09 9.60 0.97
C GLY A 141 13.93 8.92 2.30
N HIS A 142 12.70 8.55 2.67
CA HIS A 142 12.41 7.72 3.83
C HIS A 142 12.90 6.28 3.61
N ALA A 143 12.60 5.71 2.45
CA ALA A 143 13.14 4.42 2.01
C ALA A 143 13.56 4.50 0.53
N PRO A 144 14.55 3.72 0.07
CA PRO A 144 15.04 3.78 -1.31
C PRO A 144 13.96 3.56 -2.37
N GLY A 145 13.09 2.59 -2.15
CA GLY A 145 11.98 2.26 -3.07
C GLY A 145 10.63 2.81 -2.64
N HIS A 146 10.60 3.91 -1.85
CA HIS A 146 9.34 4.47 -1.42
C HIS A 146 8.52 5.01 -2.60
N CYS A 147 7.24 4.64 -2.64
CA CYS A 147 6.27 5.15 -3.62
C CYS A 147 5.08 5.80 -2.93
N THR A 148 4.48 6.74 -3.61
CA THR A 148 3.17 7.31 -3.25
C THR A 148 2.15 6.97 -4.33
N PHE A 149 0.87 6.91 -3.95
CA PHE A 149 -0.23 6.58 -4.85
C PHE A 149 -1.24 7.71 -4.90
N HIS A 150 -1.65 8.10 -6.10
CA HIS A 150 -2.64 9.15 -6.30
C HIS A 150 -3.69 8.71 -7.32
N GLY A 151 -4.95 8.75 -6.94
CA GLY A 151 -6.09 8.46 -7.81
C GLY A 151 -7.39 8.44 -7.03
N HIS A 152 -8.50 8.56 -7.74
CA HIS A 152 -9.85 8.48 -7.16
C HIS A 152 -10.06 9.43 -5.96
N GLY A 153 -9.50 10.66 -6.04
CA GLY A 153 -9.64 11.69 -5.01
C GLY A 153 -8.78 11.48 -3.74
N VAL A 154 -7.89 10.49 -3.73
CA VAL A 154 -7.01 10.19 -2.60
C VAL A 154 -5.55 10.22 -3.00
N TYR A 155 -4.72 10.81 -2.13
CA TYR A 155 -3.27 10.74 -2.18
C TYR A 155 -2.77 9.95 -0.97
N HIS A 156 -2.29 8.74 -1.22
CA HIS A 156 -1.69 7.88 -0.19
C HIS A 156 -0.18 8.12 -0.16
N ALA A 157 0.27 8.81 0.87
CA ALA A 157 1.64 9.30 0.98
C ALA A 157 2.63 8.31 1.62
N GLY A 158 2.14 7.23 2.25
CA GLY A 158 2.98 6.40 3.10
C GLY A 158 3.72 7.25 4.13
N ASP A 159 5.00 6.98 4.33
CA ASP A 159 5.85 7.71 5.28
C ASP A 159 6.53 8.96 4.69
N LEU A 160 6.06 9.46 3.55
CA LEU A 160 6.54 10.73 3.00
C LEU A 160 5.99 11.92 3.79
N LEU A 161 4.68 11.91 4.12
CA LEU A 161 3.98 12.99 4.79
C LEU A 161 3.13 12.46 5.94
N PHE A 162 3.21 13.13 7.08
CA PHE A 162 2.34 12.97 8.24
C PHE A 162 1.55 14.24 8.49
N THR A 163 0.52 14.19 9.32
CA THR A 163 -0.37 15.32 9.59
C THR A 163 0.35 16.61 10.02
N ALA A 164 1.52 16.50 10.64
CA ALA A 164 2.30 17.66 11.14
C ALA A 164 3.81 17.56 10.87
N ALA A 165 4.26 16.61 10.04
CA ALA A 165 5.67 16.35 9.79
C ALA A 165 5.88 15.62 8.46
N SER A 166 7.13 15.57 8.00
CA SER A 166 7.59 14.63 6.97
C SER A 166 8.22 13.40 7.64
N GLY A 167 8.23 12.27 6.93
CA GLY A 167 8.91 11.06 7.38
C GLY A 167 10.41 11.29 7.62
N ARG A 168 11.02 10.45 8.45
CA ARG A 168 12.47 10.48 8.64
C ARG A 168 13.16 10.15 7.32
N VAL A 169 14.14 10.97 6.95
CA VAL A 169 14.97 10.72 5.77
C VAL A 169 16.15 9.85 6.21
N TRP A 170 16.14 8.58 5.79
CA TRP A 170 17.19 7.61 6.11
C TRP A 170 18.26 7.50 5.01
N SER A 171 17.97 7.99 3.82
CA SER A 171 18.78 7.73 2.63
C SER A 171 19.26 8.97 1.87
N LEU A 172 19.54 10.08 2.56
CA LEU A 172 20.16 11.27 1.92
C LEU A 172 21.53 10.99 1.29
N ILE A 173 22.12 9.83 1.53
CA ILE A 173 23.47 9.47 1.06
C ILE A 173 23.45 8.73 -0.29
N HIS A 174 22.28 8.42 -0.83
CA HIS A 174 22.13 7.59 -2.04
C HIS A 174 21.32 8.25 -3.15
N ILE A 175 21.11 9.57 -3.09
CA ILE A 175 20.52 10.35 -4.17
C ILE A 175 21.61 11.01 -4.99
#